data_38613d4f3c45f74c7d9793301576b0f0
#
_entry.id   38613d4f3c45f74c7d9793301576b0f0
#
_cell.length_a   1.000
_cell.length_b   1.000
_cell.length_c   1.000
_cell.angle_alpha   90.00
_cell.angle_beta   90.00
_cell.angle_gamma   90.00
#
_symmetry.space_group_name_H-M   'P 1'
#
loop_
_entity.id
_entity.type
_entity.pdbx_description
1 polymer ?
#
loop_
_entity_poly.entity_id
_entity_poly.type
_entity_poly.pdbx_seq_one_letter_code
_entity_poly.pdbx_strand_id
1 'polypeptide(L)'
;ILKAWKKGCTYDSWTEFFNYDKWIECFHECNIDPDLYANRPRNEFEQEPWDHIDCGVTKDYLRKEWKMAQKGLLTHDCRHLPCNGCAVCPLLDVKLIDHKEDVPGEKAVFIYKQG
;
A
#
# COMPACT_ATOMS: atom_id res chain seq x y z
N ILE A 1 19.89 12.93 -1.61
CA ILE A 1 20.18 12.36 -2.95
C ILE A 1 21.27 13.21 -3.64
N LEU A 2 21.05 14.51 -3.94
CA LEU A 2 22.01 15.32 -4.68
C LEU A 2 23.42 15.29 -4.07
N LYS A 3 23.53 15.30 -2.73
CA LYS A 3 24.81 15.28 -2.02
C LYS A 3 25.50 13.92 -2.18
N ALA A 4 24.76 12.82 -2.08
CA ALA A 4 25.27 11.48 -2.32
C ALA A 4 25.77 11.30 -3.76
N TRP A 5 24.99 11.78 -4.73
CA TRP A 5 25.42 11.79 -6.13
C TRP A 5 26.73 12.57 -6.34
N LYS A 6 26.85 13.77 -5.77
CA LYS A 6 28.10 14.56 -5.83
C LYS A 6 29.31 13.88 -5.18
N LYS A 7 29.07 13.00 -4.21
CA LYS A 7 30.09 12.14 -3.57
C LYS A 7 30.38 10.85 -4.36
N GLY A 8 29.76 10.68 -5.53
CA GLY A 8 30.00 9.53 -6.41
C GLY A 8 29.13 8.32 -6.12
N CYS A 9 28.00 8.48 -5.39
CA CYS A 9 27.00 7.42 -5.27
C CYS A 9 26.21 7.34 -6.58
N THR A 10 26.52 6.32 -7.38
CA THR A 10 25.88 6.02 -8.66
C THR A 10 25.65 4.52 -8.73
N TYR A 11 24.58 4.10 -9.41
CA TYR A 11 24.21 2.68 -9.53
C TYR A 11 23.94 1.97 -8.20
N ASP A 12 23.39 2.69 -7.20
CA ASP A 12 23.17 2.19 -5.83
C ASP A 12 22.17 1.01 -5.75
N SER A 13 21.44 0.72 -6.81
CA SER A 13 20.60 -0.50 -6.92
C SER A 13 21.42 -1.79 -7.08
N TRP A 14 22.70 -1.70 -7.38
CA TRP A 14 23.61 -2.81 -7.51
C TRP A 14 24.47 -2.93 -6.26
N THR A 15 24.43 -4.09 -5.61
CA THR A 15 25.09 -4.32 -4.31
C THR A 15 26.58 -3.97 -4.32
N GLU A 16 27.26 -4.24 -5.43
CA GLU A 16 28.70 -3.95 -5.59
C GLU A 16 29.04 -2.46 -5.68
N PHE A 17 28.06 -1.61 -6.02
CA PHE A 17 28.24 -0.16 -6.10
C PHE A 17 27.65 0.59 -4.93
N PHE A 18 26.77 -0.05 -4.16
CA PHE A 18 26.13 0.57 -3.00
C PHE A 18 27.13 0.82 -1.88
N ASN A 19 27.26 2.07 -1.45
CA ASN A 19 28.11 2.46 -0.34
C ASN A 19 27.28 3.05 0.80
N TYR A 20 26.99 2.21 1.79
CA TYR A 20 26.19 2.58 2.95
C TYR A 20 26.78 3.75 3.74
N ASP A 21 28.11 3.71 4.00
CA ASP A 21 28.78 4.73 4.83
C ASP A 21 28.70 6.13 4.21
N LYS A 22 28.83 6.22 2.90
CA LYS A 22 28.64 7.49 2.18
C LYS A 22 27.23 8.06 2.31
N TRP A 23 26.22 7.19 2.33
CA TRP A 23 24.84 7.61 2.56
C TRP A 23 24.64 8.11 3.97
N ILE A 24 25.15 7.42 4.98
CA ILE A 24 25.09 7.85 6.39
C ILE A 24 25.80 9.20 6.57
N GLU A 25 26.99 9.37 6.01
CA GLU A 25 27.69 10.65 6.02
C GLU A 25 26.85 11.77 5.40
N CYS A 26 26.20 11.52 4.26
CA CYS A 26 25.31 12.49 3.61
C CYS A 26 24.11 12.86 4.49
N PHE A 27 23.51 11.91 5.19
CA PHE A 27 22.42 12.18 6.12
C PHE A 27 22.88 13.08 7.27
N HIS A 28 24.02 12.78 7.89
CA HIS A 28 24.62 13.62 8.94
C HIS A 28 24.91 15.05 8.45
N GLU A 29 25.55 15.19 7.30
CA GLU A 29 25.86 16.50 6.72
C GLU A 29 24.62 17.31 6.31
N CYS A 30 23.50 16.66 6.04
CA CYS A 30 22.23 17.30 5.72
C CYS A 30 21.34 17.49 6.97
N ASN A 31 21.80 17.07 8.14
CA ASN A 31 21.02 17.03 9.38
C ASN A 31 19.67 16.30 9.19
N ILE A 32 19.71 15.15 8.50
CA ILE A 32 18.57 14.29 8.24
C ILE A 32 18.72 13.04 9.09
N ASP A 33 17.70 12.73 9.87
CA ASP A 33 17.56 11.46 10.56
C ASP A 33 16.83 10.46 9.66
N PRO A 34 17.52 9.44 9.10
CA PRO A 34 16.87 8.47 8.23
C PRO A 34 15.80 7.62 8.95
N ASP A 35 15.97 7.39 10.25
CA ASP A 35 15.02 6.59 11.04
C ASP A 35 13.68 7.29 11.20
N LEU A 36 13.68 8.63 11.26
CA LEU A 36 12.45 9.41 11.26
C LEU A 36 11.60 9.16 10.02
N TYR A 37 12.23 8.93 8.87
CA TYR A 37 11.53 8.71 7.61
C TYR A 37 11.17 7.23 7.38
N ALA A 38 12.03 6.30 7.77
CA ALA A 38 11.89 4.88 7.47
C ALA A 38 11.15 4.11 8.56
N ASN A 39 11.41 4.40 9.83
CA ASN A 39 11.05 3.51 10.94
C ASN A 39 10.05 4.09 11.93
N ARG A 40 9.77 5.41 11.90
CA ARG A 40 8.80 5.98 12.84
C ARG A 40 7.39 5.43 12.60
N PRO A 41 6.62 5.16 13.65
CA PRO A 41 5.21 4.87 13.50
C PRO A 41 4.48 6.12 12.96
N ARG A 42 3.63 5.94 11.98
CA ARG A 42 2.81 7.02 11.42
C ARG A 42 1.47 7.11 12.14
N ASN A 43 0.98 8.33 12.28
CA ASN A 43 -0.35 8.56 12.85
C ASN A 43 -1.42 8.17 11.82
N GLU A 44 -2.50 7.53 12.27
CA GLU A 44 -3.61 7.09 11.40
C GLU A 44 -4.31 8.24 10.65
N PHE A 45 -4.10 9.49 11.08
CA PHE A 45 -4.66 10.70 10.47
C PHE A 45 -3.60 11.57 9.76
N GLU A 46 -2.36 11.12 9.75
CA GLU A 46 -1.28 11.84 9.05
C GLU A 46 -1.52 11.85 7.55
N GLN A 47 -1.24 12.99 6.92
CA GLN A 47 -1.28 13.11 5.47
C GLN A 47 -0.03 12.49 4.87
N GLU A 48 -0.24 11.53 3.98
CA GLU A 48 0.84 10.84 3.30
C GLU A 48 1.12 11.42 1.90
N PRO A 49 2.35 11.35 1.41
CA PRO A 49 2.69 11.87 0.09
C PRO A 49 1.88 11.26 -1.08
N TRP A 50 1.35 10.06 -0.88
CA TRP A 50 0.55 9.32 -1.87
C TRP A 50 -0.96 9.44 -1.67
N ASP A 51 -1.42 10.29 -0.76
CA ASP A 51 -2.86 10.47 -0.47
C ASP A 51 -3.68 11.02 -1.63
N HIS A 52 -3.01 11.55 -2.64
CA HIS A 52 -3.63 12.00 -3.89
C HIS A 52 -3.97 10.84 -4.84
N ILE A 53 -3.52 9.61 -4.54
CA ILE A 53 -3.78 8.42 -5.34
C ILE A 53 -5.04 7.74 -4.79
N ASP A 54 -6.12 7.77 -5.57
CA ASP A 54 -7.35 7.07 -5.24
C ASP A 54 -7.32 5.65 -5.82
N CYS A 55 -7.35 4.65 -4.95
CA CYS A 55 -7.43 3.24 -5.32
C CYS A 55 -8.85 2.67 -5.14
N GLY A 56 -9.85 3.52 -4.90
CA GLY A 56 -11.24 3.14 -4.67
C GLY A 56 -11.54 2.64 -3.26
N VAL A 57 -10.53 2.42 -2.41
CA VAL A 57 -10.71 2.02 -1.02
C VAL A 57 -10.61 3.23 -0.10
N THR A 58 -11.63 3.47 0.72
CA THR A 58 -11.62 4.61 1.62
C THR A 58 -10.60 4.46 2.76
N LYS A 59 -10.00 5.57 3.19
CA LYS A 59 -9.10 5.59 4.36
C LYS A 59 -9.79 5.11 5.63
N ASP A 60 -11.08 5.40 5.80
CA ASP A 60 -11.82 4.94 6.98
C ASP A 60 -11.95 3.43 7.01
N TYR A 61 -12.12 2.79 5.84
CA TYR A 61 -12.08 1.34 5.74
C TYR A 61 -10.70 0.79 6.11
N LEU A 62 -9.61 1.37 5.58
CA LEU A 62 -8.25 0.95 5.92
C LEU A 62 -7.95 1.09 7.41
N ARG A 63 -8.41 2.16 8.05
CA ARG A 63 -8.28 2.34 9.51
C ARG A 63 -9.06 1.28 10.29
N LYS A 64 -10.26 0.95 9.82
CA LYS A 64 -11.05 -0.15 10.42
C LYS A 64 -10.30 -1.47 10.33
N GLU A 65 -9.78 -1.80 9.15
CA GLU A 65 -9.00 -3.03 8.91
C GLU A 65 -7.76 -3.09 9.79
N TRP A 66 -7.04 -1.98 9.92
CA TRP A 66 -5.89 -1.88 10.82
C TRP A 66 -6.27 -2.19 12.28
N LYS A 67 -7.38 -1.61 12.78
CA LYS A 67 -7.87 -1.88 14.15
C LYS A 67 -8.33 -3.33 14.33
N MET A 68 -8.88 -3.94 13.29
CA MET A 68 -9.23 -5.37 13.30
C MET A 68 -7.98 -6.25 13.35
N ALA A 69 -6.99 -5.95 12.51
CA ALA A 69 -5.72 -6.67 12.47
C ALA A 69 -4.98 -6.64 13.81
N GLN A 70 -4.94 -5.48 14.49
CA GLN A 70 -4.36 -5.39 15.84
C GLN A 70 -5.02 -6.31 16.88
N LYS A 71 -6.28 -6.68 16.66
CA LYS A 71 -7.04 -7.60 17.51
C LYS A 71 -6.97 -9.05 17.03
N GLY A 72 -6.22 -9.33 15.95
CA GLY A 72 -6.18 -10.64 15.31
C GLY A 72 -7.51 -11.07 14.68
N LEU A 73 -8.38 -10.11 14.34
CA LEU A 73 -9.67 -10.37 13.72
C LEU A 73 -9.54 -10.32 12.19
N LEU A 74 -10.23 -11.22 11.51
CA LEU A 74 -10.26 -11.31 10.05
C LEU A 74 -11.52 -10.63 9.49
N THR A 75 -11.36 -9.98 8.35
CA THR A 75 -12.47 -9.49 7.56
C THR A 75 -12.94 -10.60 6.62
N HIS A 76 -14.24 -10.80 6.54
CA HIS A 76 -14.82 -11.82 5.68
C HIS A 76 -14.76 -11.42 4.20
N ASP A 77 -14.88 -12.41 3.33
CA ASP A 77 -14.92 -12.21 1.89
C ASP A 77 -16.32 -11.75 1.45
N CYS A 78 -16.41 -10.54 0.90
CA CYS A 78 -17.69 -9.95 0.44
C CYS A 78 -18.27 -10.64 -0.81
N ARG A 79 -17.56 -11.61 -1.41
CA ARG A 79 -18.09 -12.44 -2.50
C ARG A 79 -19.14 -13.42 -2.02
N HIS A 80 -19.07 -13.82 -0.77
CA HIS A 80 -19.90 -14.87 -0.17
C HIS A 80 -20.73 -14.39 1.01
N LEU A 81 -20.42 -13.18 1.53
CA LEU A 81 -21.02 -12.59 2.72
C LEU A 81 -21.39 -11.13 2.44
N PRO A 82 -22.13 -10.45 3.35
CA PRO A 82 -22.50 -9.06 3.15
C PRO A 82 -21.31 -8.13 2.87
N CYS A 83 -21.55 -7.02 2.19
CA CYS A 83 -20.53 -6.04 1.84
C CYS A 83 -19.78 -5.51 3.07
N ASN A 84 -18.44 -5.44 2.99
CA ASN A 84 -17.56 -4.94 4.06
C ASN A 84 -17.51 -3.41 4.16
N GLY A 85 -18.08 -2.70 3.17
CA GLY A 85 -18.08 -1.25 3.13
C GLY A 85 -16.74 -0.62 2.72
N CYS A 86 -15.92 -1.31 1.92
CA CYS A 86 -14.64 -0.76 1.43
C CYS A 86 -14.80 0.41 0.46
N ALA A 87 -16.00 0.60 -0.11
CA ALA A 87 -16.41 1.62 -1.07
C ALA A 87 -15.91 1.39 -2.52
N VAL A 88 -15.12 0.37 -2.82
CA VAL A 88 -14.60 0.10 -4.17
C VAL A 88 -15.73 0.03 -5.21
N CYS A 89 -16.78 -0.78 -4.94
CA CYS A 89 -17.86 -1.00 -5.91
C CYS A 89 -18.60 0.30 -6.27
N PRO A 90 -19.08 1.13 -5.33
CA PRO A 90 -19.76 2.37 -5.65
C PRO A 90 -18.84 3.46 -6.20
N LEU A 91 -17.58 3.55 -5.75
CA LEU A 91 -16.66 4.60 -6.19
C LEU A 91 -16.14 4.36 -7.62
N LEU A 92 -15.93 3.11 -7.99
CA LEU A 92 -15.44 2.75 -9.32
C LEU A 92 -16.57 2.35 -10.29
N ASP A 93 -17.82 2.43 -9.84
CA ASP A 93 -19.00 2.00 -10.62
C ASP A 93 -18.85 0.57 -11.17
N VAL A 94 -18.40 -0.33 -10.30
CA VAL A 94 -18.21 -1.75 -10.65
C VAL A 94 -19.16 -2.63 -9.85
N LYS A 95 -19.53 -3.77 -10.43
CA LYS A 95 -20.32 -4.80 -9.76
C LYS A 95 -19.51 -6.08 -9.64
N LEU A 96 -19.57 -6.70 -8.47
CA LEU A 96 -19.04 -8.03 -8.29
C LEU A 96 -19.99 -9.03 -8.97
N ILE A 97 -19.46 -9.80 -9.92
CA ILE A 97 -20.19 -10.87 -10.60
C ILE A 97 -19.53 -12.19 -10.25
N ASP A 98 -20.29 -13.08 -9.63
CA ASP A 98 -19.86 -14.42 -9.30
C ASP A 98 -20.43 -15.39 -10.34
N HIS A 99 -19.57 -15.94 -11.17
CA HIS A 99 -19.95 -16.93 -12.21
C HIS A 99 -19.86 -18.37 -11.67
N LYS A 100 -20.60 -18.67 -10.61
CA LYS A 100 -20.54 -19.99 -9.96
C LYS A 100 -21.09 -21.13 -10.80
N GLU A 101 -21.90 -20.86 -11.82
CA GLU A 101 -22.77 -21.88 -12.42
C GLU A 101 -22.29 -22.45 -13.76
N ASP A 102 -21.27 -21.87 -14.42
CA ASP A 102 -21.04 -22.17 -15.84
C ASP A 102 -19.86 -23.09 -16.16
N VAL A 103 -19.04 -23.52 -15.19
CA VAL A 103 -17.89 -24.39 -15.50
C VAL A 103 -17.70 -25.48 -14.44
N PRO A 104 -18.08 -26.72 -14.72
CA PRO A 104 -17.80 -27.85 -13.84
C PRO A 104 -16.28 -28.05 -13.71
N GLY A 105 -15.72 -27.76 -12.53
CA GLY A 105 -14.31 -28.03 -12.19
C GLY A 105 -13.34 -26.86 -12.24
N GLU A 106 -13.74 -25.66 -12.66
CA GLU A 106 -12.91 -24.46 -12.58
C GLU A 106 -13.27 -23.58 -11.37
N LYS A 107 -12.24 -23.00 -10.75
CA LYS A 107 -12.40 -22.02 -9.69
C LYS A 107 -13.06 -20.75 -10.26
N ALA A 108 -14.02 -20.19 -9.55
CA ALA A 108 -14.72 -18.96 -9.93
C ALA A 108 -13.73 -17.85 -10.35
N VAL A 109 -13.88 -17.37 -11.58
CA VAL A 109 -13.14 -16.22 -12.11
C VAL A 109 -14.00 -14.98 -11.90
N PHE A 110 -13.44 -13.97 -11.22
CA PHE A 110 -14.13 -12.72 -10.98
C PHE A 110 -13.93 -11.78 -12.16
N ILE A 111 -15.00 -11.37 -12.79
CA ILE A 111 -14.99 -10.36 -13.83
C ILE A 111 -15.69 -9.11 -13.30
N TYR A 112 -14.94 -8.00 -13.26
CA TYR A 112 -15.52 -6.69 -12.99
C TYR A 112 -16.14 -6.17 -14.28
N LYS A 113 -17.43 -5.91 -14.26
CA LYS A 113 -18.12 -5.26 -15.37
C LYS A 113 -18.33 -3.80 -15.01
N GLN A 114 -17.72 -2.91 -15.78
CA GLN A 114 -18.05 -1.48 -15.70
C GLN A 114 -19.50 -1.31 -16.12
N GLY A 115 -20.25 -0.54 -15.33
CA GLY A 115 -21.64 -0.21 -15.58
C GLY A 115 -21.79 0.83 -16.68
#